data_4586707593ed5e2e1fe4a912923b2a97
#
_entry.id   4586707593ed5e2e1fe4a912923b2a97
#
_cell.length_a   1.000
_cell.length_b   1.000
_cell.length_c   1.000
_cell.angle_alpha   90.00
_cell.angle_beta   90.00
_cell.angle_gamma   90.00
#
_symmetry.space_group_name_H-M   'P 1'
#
loop_
_entity.id
_entity.type
_entity.pdbx_description
1 polymer ?
#
loop_
_entity_poly.entity_id
_entity_poly.type
_entity_poly.pdbx_seq_one_letter_code
_entity_poly.pdbx_strand_id
1 'polypeptide(L)'
;MTEASALTRHHGFGLDDKPVPFTIRASQKVHGGLALGAGLVAVGFAASASGTPTGVLRWFAAAAFAVLAVVCARALTVGDMLVADDVGIRLRIGDEWIGTRWQEIEEVTVLKRRHPLDDGRIAVHLLDPGPTLAAMPGTTRKTADANRRLTGSSLAVPFGLTARPSNGEVVQALHMLADARCPVREQL
;
A
#
# COMPACT_ATOMS: atom_id res chain seq x y z
N MET A 1 -34.56 4.90 -45.08
CA MET A 1 -33.22 4.37 -45.41
C MET A 1 -32.23 5.44 -44.96
N THR A 2 -31.64 5.27 -43.81
CA THR A 2 -30.65 6.23 -43.25
C THR A 2 -29.57 5.40 -42.61
N GLU A 3 -28.42 5.30 -43.26
CA GLU A 3 -27.26 4.60 -42.78
C GLU A 3 -26.64 5.33 -41.56
N ALA A 4 -26.56 4.63 -40.48
CA ALA A 4 -25.78 5.07 -39.31
C ALA A 4 -24.31 4.66 -39.53
N SER A 5 -23.49 5.63 -39.90
CA SER A 5 -22.04 5.49 -40.02
C SER A 5 -21.43 5.33 -38.65
N ALA A 6 -21.07 4.12 -38.29
CA ALA A 6 -20.33 3.82 -37.09
C ALA A 6 -18.87 4.33 -37.26
N LEU A 7 -18.55 5.46 -36.62
CA LEU A 7 -17.18 5.97 -36.48
C LEU A 7 -16.41 5.08 -35.54
N THR A 8 -15.76 4.06 -36.10
CA THR A 8 -14.69 3.33 -35.40
C THR A 8 -13.49 4.26 -35.30
N ARG A 9 -13.36 4.94 -34.15
CA ARG A 9 -12.10 5.63 -33.79
C ARG A 9 -11.04 4.58 -33.48
N HIS A 10 -10.24 4.23 -34.48
CA HIS A 10 -8.94 3.64 -34.23
C HIS A 10 -8.09 4.67 -33.51
N HIS A 11 -7.92 4.50 -32.19
CA HIS A 11 -6.81 5.13 -31.48
C HIS A 11 -5.55 4.43 -32.00
N GLY A 12 -4.85 5.08 -32.91
CA GLY A 12 -3.51 4.67 -33.29
C GLY A 12 -2.62 4.80 -32.05
N PHE A 13 -2.14 3.68 -31.54
CA PHE A 13 -1.05 3.66 -30.58
C PHE A 13 0.17 4.24 -31.28
N GLY A 14 0.56 5.47 -30.91
CA GLY A 14 1.85 6.04 -31.27
C GLY A 14 2.95 5.16 -30.68
N LEU A 15 3.94 4.84 -31.48
CA LEU A 15 5.11 3.99 -31.12
C LEU A 15 5.98 4.52 -29.96
N ASP A 16 5.62 5.68 -29.38
CA ASP A 16 6.32 6.34 -28.28
C ASP A 16 5.58 6.35 -26.93
N ASP A 17 4.38 5.74 -26.82
CA ASP A 17 3.65 5.65 -25.57
C ASP A 17 4.26 4.54 -24.68
N LYS A 18 5.35 4.86 -23.99
CA LYS A 18 5.79 4.04 -22.86
C LYS A 18 4.65 3.97 -21.86
N PRO A 19 4.24 2.76 -21.41
CA PRO A 19 3.18 2.64 -20.44
C PRO A 19 3.52 3.47 -19.19
N VAL A 20 2.62 4.36 -18.82
CA VAL A 20 2.78 5.21 -17.63
C VAL A 20 2.90 4.31 -16.42
N PRO A 21 3.95 4.46 -15.59
CA PRO A 21 4.13 3.63 -14.41
C PRO A 21 2.94 3.81 -13.47
N PHE A 22 2.38 2.71 -13.01
CA PHE A 22 1.32 2.71 -12.01
C PHE A 22 1.92 2.82 -10.62
N THR A 23 1.46 3.77 -9.80
CA THR A 23 1.99 4.01 -8.47
C THR A 23 0.90 3.98 -7.40
N ILE A 24 1.20 3.34 -6.28
CA ILE A 24 0.38 3.39 -5.06
C ILE A 24 1.09 4.23 -4.03
N ARG A 25 0.37 5.24 -3.52
CA ARG A 25 0.86 6.21 -2.53
C ARG A 25 0.07 6.14 -1.25
N ALA A 26 0.76 6.36 -0.13
CA ALA A 26 0.09 6.53 1.16
C ALA A 26 -0.88 7.73 1.12
N SER A 27 -2.08 7.55 1.66
CA SER A 27 -3.09 8.61 1.71
C SER A 27 -2.73 9.66 2.76
N GLN A 28 -2.17 10.77 2.33
CA GLN A 28 -1.82 11.89 3.22
C GLN A 28 -3.03 12.42 4.00
N LYS A 29 -4.24 12.42 3.40
CA LYS A 29 -5.46 12.89 4.06
C LYS A 29 -5.82 12.02 5.28
N VAL A 30 -5.73 10.70 5.15
CA VAL A 30 -6.06 9.77 6.23
C VAL A 30 -5.03 9.86 7.34
N HIS A 31 -3.74 9.75 7.01
CA HIS A 31 -2.68 9.82 8.00
C HIS A 31 -2.59 11.19 8.67
N GLY A 32 -2.79 12.28 7.91
CA GLY A 32 -2.85 13.64 8.47
C GLY A 32 -4.03 13.83 9.42
N GLY A 33 -5.21 13.35 9.04
CA GLY A 33 -6.39 13.40 9.91
C GLY A 33 -6.19 12.61 11.21
N LEU A 34 -5.62 11.40 11.12
CA LEU A 34 -5.31 10.58 12.29
C LEU A 34 -4.23 11.22 13.18
N ALA A 35 -3.17 11.78 12.59
CA ALA A 35 -2.13 12.46 13.35
C ALA A 35 -2.67 13.67 14.10
N LEU A 36 -3.48 14.50 13.43
CA LEU A 36 -4.10 15.67 14.04
C LEU A 36 -5.09 15.27 15.15
N GLY A 37 -5.97 14.32 14.88
CA GLY A 37 -6.96 13.84 15.85
C GLY A 37 -6.29 13.25 17.10
N ALA A 38 -5.30 12.36 16.92
CA ALA A 38 -4.54 11.80 18.02
C ALA A 38 -3.78 12.90 18.80
N GLY A 39 -3.18 13.87 18.13
CA GLY A 39 -2.52 15.01 18.75
C GLY A 39 -3.46 15.84 19.62
N LEU A 40 -4.63 16.17 19.13
CA LEU A 40 -5.65 16.91 19.90
C LEU A 40 -6.13 16.14 21.13
N VAL A 41 -6.34 14.82 21.00
CA VAL A 41 -6.72 13.95 22.11
C VAL A 41 -5.59 13.91 23.16
N ALA A 42 -4.32 13.78 22.72
CA ALA A 42 -3.17 13.82 23.62
C ALA A 42 -3.10 15.11 24.43
N VAL A 43 -3.28 16.27 23.80
CA VAL A 43 -3.33 17.58 24.45
C VAL A 43 -4.48 17.66 25.44
N GLY A 44 -5.68 17.18 25.08
CA GLY A 44 -6.84 17.17 25.98
C GLY A 44 -6.60 16.34 27.23
N PHE A 45 -6.01 15.16 27.12
CA PHE A 45 -5.62 14.34 28.28
C PHE A 45 -4.55 15.02 29.11
N ALA A 46 -3.51 15.58 28.51
CA ALA A 46 -2.44 16.26 29.22
C ALA A 46 -2.98 17.50 29.99
N ALA A 47 -3.81 18.32 29.34
CA ALA A 47 -4.41 19.51 29.97
C ALA A 47 -5.35 19.18 31.13
N SER A 48 -5.99 18.00 31.10
CA SER A 48 -6.89 17.54 32.17
C SER A 48 -6.20 16.70 33.25
N ALA A 49 -4.91 16.45 33.13
CA ALA A 49 -4.14 15.65 34.06
C ALA A 49 -3.84 16.47 35.36
N SER A 50 -4.10 15.86 36.52
CA SER A 50 -3.84 16.40 37.84
C SER A 50 -2.93 15.45 38.62
N GLY A 51 -2.45 15.88 39.77
CA GLY A 51 -1.60 15.05 40.66
C GLY A 51 -2.33 13.90 41.37
N THR A 52 -3.57 13.62 41.01
CA THR A 52 -4.36 12.50 41.53
C THR A 52 -4.04 11.17 40.83
N PRO A 53 -4.37 9.98 41.38
CA PRO A 53 -4.17 8.71 40.71
C PRO A 53 -4.84 8.64 39.31
N THR A 54 -6.01 9.25 39.14
CA THR A 54 -6.66 9.39 37.84
C THR A 54 -5.92 10.32 36.90
N GLY A 55 -5.19 11.32 37.43
CA GLY A 55 -4.30 12.18 36.64
C GLY A 55 -3.11 11.43 36.06
N VAL A 56 -2.53 10.49 36.81
CA VAL A 56 -1.45 9.63 36.32
C VAL A 56 -1.92 8.82 35.10
N LEU A 57 -3.12 8.21 35.17
CA LEU A 57 -3.69 7.47 34.03
C LEU A 57 -3.88 8.37 32.79
N ARG A 58 -4.30 9.63 33.00
CA ARG A 58 -4.45 10.60 31.90
C ARG A 58 -3.11 10.93 31.24
N TRP A 59 -2.01 11.00 32.00
CA TRP A 59 -0.66 11.18 31.44
C TRP A 59 -0.24 10.00 30.57
N PHE A 60 -0.54 8.74 30.99
CA PHE A 60 -0.28 7.58 30.15
C PHE A 60 -1.11 7.60 28.85
N ALA A 61 -2.39 7.98 28.95
CA ALA A 61 -3.23 8.14 27.76
C ALA A 61 -2.67 9.24 26.83
N ALA A 62 -2.30 10.40 27.36
CA ALA A 62 -1.70 11.48 26.60
C ALA A 62 -0.42 11.00 25.86
N ALA A 63 0.46 10.29 26.56
CA ALA A 63 1.69 9.74 25.97
C ALA A 63 1.37 8.73 24.85
N ALA A 64 0.42 7.83 25.04
CA ALA A 64 0.01 6.85 24.04
C ALA A 64 -0.52 7.53 22.76
N PHE A 65 -1.40 8.53 22.93
CA PHE A 65 -1.92 9.29 21.78
C PHE A 65 -0.86 10.18 21.12
N ALA A 66 0.09 10.73 21.88
CA ALA A 66 1.23 11.46 21.30
C ALA A 66 2.11 10.55 20.45
N VAL A 67 2.41 9.33 20.92
CA VAL A 67 3.14 8.32 20.12
C VAL A 67 2.37 7.97 18.87
N LEU A 68 1.06 7.73 18.96
CA LEU A 68 0.22 7.47 17.82
C LEU A 68 0.25 8.62 16.81
N ALA A 69 0.15 9.86 17.27
CA ALA A 69 0.23 11.06 16.42
C ALA A 69 1.56 11.12 15.66
N VAL A 70 2.69 10.84 16.35
CA VAL A 70 4.03 10.80 15.73
C VAL A 70 4.14 9.69 14.70
N VAL A 71 3.63 8.50 14.98
CA VAL A 71 3.62 7.37 14.04
C VAL A 71 2.83 7.73 12.78
N CYS A 72 1.62 8.29 12.94
CA CYS A 72 0.80 8.74 11.81
C CYS A 72 1.47 9.90 11.04
N ALA A 73 2.12 10.84 11.72
CA ALA A 73 2.85 11.94 11.07
C ALA A 73 4.05 11.43 10.26
N ARG A 74 4.78 10.43 10.76
CA ARG A 74 5.86 9.78 9.99
C ARG A 74 5.33 9.08 8.73
N ALA A 75 4.12 8.53 8.78
CA ALA A 75 3.50 7.91 7.60
C ALA A 75 3.21 8.93 6.49
N LEU A 76 3.12 10.23 6.79
CA LEU A 76 2.99 11.30 5.78
C LEU A 76 4.25 11.46 4.91
N THR A 77 5.42 11.09 5.44
CA THR A 77 6.69 11.15 4.70
C THR A 77 6.93 9.91 3.85
N VAL A 78 6.13 8.86 4.04
CA VAL A 78 6.15 7.67 3.20
C VAL A 78 5.49 8.03 1.87
N GLY A 79 6.29 8.18 0.82
CA GLY A 79 5.82 8.50 -0.53
C GLY A 79 5.17 7.29 -1.21
N ASP A 80 5.74 6.91 -2.34
CA ASP A 80 5.28 5.74 -3.10
C ASP A 80 5.54 4.45 -2.31
N MET A 81 4.58 3.54 -2.34
CA MET A 81 4.65 2.24 -1.66
C MET A 81 4.80 1.09 -2.66
N LEU A 82 4.28 1.28 -3.87
CA LEU A 82 4.39 0.35 -4.99
C LEU A 82 4.52 1.16 -6.27
N VAL A 83 5.42 0.71 -7.13
CA VAL A 83 5.57 1.20 -8.50
C VAL A 83 5.60 -0.02 -9.40
N ALA A 84 4.66 -0.10 -10.36
CA ALA A 84 4.64 -1.12 -11.39
C ALA A 84 4.84 -0.46 -12.76
N ASP A 85 5.71 -1.03 -13.57
CA ASP A 85 6.05 -0.58 -14.92
C ASP A 85 6.08 -1.77 -15.89
N ASP A 86 6.54 -1.56 -17.10
CA ASP A 86 6.68 -2.58 -18.13
C ASP A 86 7.76 -3.64 -17.81
N VAL A 87 8.67 -3.34 -16.89
CA VAL A 87 9.77 -4.24 -16.47
C VAL A 87 9.34 -5.14 -15.32
N GLY A 88 8.60 -4.60 -14.35
CA GLY A 88 8.24 -5.34 -13.15
C GLY A 88 7.54 -4.51 -12.09
N ILE A 89 7.58 -5.00 -10.87
CA ILE A 89 7.01 -4.35 -9.69
C ILE A 89 8.11 -4.03 -8.69
N ARG A 90 8.07 -2.82 -8.14
CA ARG A 90 8.88 -2.39 -7.00
C ARG A 90 7.96 -2.13 -5.83
N LEU A 91 8.25 -2.74 -4.69
CA LEU A 91 7.49 -2.57 -3.46
C LEU A 91 8.39 -2.04 -2.37
N ARG A 92 7.85 -1.15 -1.56
CA ARG A 92 8.51 -0.68 -0.36
C ARG A 92 8.13 -1.55 0.83
N ILE A 93 9.09 -2.32 1.35
CA ILE A 93 8.91 -3.18 2.53
C ILE A 93 9.73 -2.59 3.67
N GLY A 94 9.04 -2.01 4.66
CA GLY A 94 9.71 -1.18 5.67
C GLY A 94 10.33 0.06 5.02
N ASP A 95 11.66 0.21 5.14
CA ASP A 95 12.38 1.34 4.55
C ASP A 95 13.09 1.00 3.23
N GLU A 96 13.02 -0.24 2.78
CA GLU A 96 13.72 -0.74 1.60
C GLU A 96 12.80 -0.89 0.40
N TRP A 97 13.34 -0.57 -0.79
CA TRP A 97 12.71 -0.86 -2.07
C TRP A 97 13.17 -2.20 -2.61
N ILE A 98 12.21 -3.08 -2.87
CA ILE A 98 12.45 -4.40 -3.45
C ILE A 98 11.83 -4.43 -4.82
N GLY A 99 12.67 -4.59 -5.84
CA GLY A 99 12.26 -4.71 -7.24
C GLY A 99 12.26 -6.16 -7.70
N THR A 100 11.24 -6.53 -8.47
CA THR A 100 11.07 -7.87 -9.05
C THR A 100 10.60 -7.74 -10.48
N ARG A 101 11.17 -8.50 -11.40
CA ARG A 101 10.74 -8.52 -12.80
C ARG A 101 9.47 -9.37 -12.95
N TRP A 102 8.64 -9.06 -13.94
CA TRP A 102 7.43 -9.83 -14.19
C TRP A 102 7.68 -11.34 -14.36
N GLN A 103 8.81 -11.73 -14.96
CA GLN A 103 9.20 -13.14 -15.17
C GLN A 103 9.58 -13.87 -13.88
N GLU A 104 9.88 -13.16 -12.80
CA GLU A 104 10.23 -13.72 -11.48
C GLU A 104 8.99 -13.83 -10.57
N ILE A 105 7.85 -13.30 -11.04
CA ILE A 105 6.59 -13.29 -10.30
C ILE A 105 5.75 -14.49 -10.72
N GLU A 106 5.36 -15.31 -9.76
CA GLU A 106 4.43 -16.41 -9.94
C GLU A 106 2.99 -15.89 -10.10
N GLU A 107 2.59 -14.98 -9.20
CA GLU A 107 1.24 -14.45 -9.13
C GLU A 107 1.21 -13.12 -8.36
N VAL A 108 0.33 -12.22 -8.77
CA VAL A 108 -0.03 -11.02 -7.98
C VAL A 108 -1.44 -11.18 -7.47
N THR A 109 -1.60 -11.19 -6.14
CA THR A 109 -2.91 -11.31 -5.49
C THR A 109 -3.34 -9.96 -4.93
N VAL A 110 -4.51 -9.48 -5.36
CA VAL A 110 -5.15 -8.28 -4.84
C VAL A 110 -6.21 -8.69 -3.82
N LEU A 111 -5.88 -8.56 -2.54
CA LEU A 111 -6.75 -8.89 -1.41
C LEU A 111 -7.69 -7.72 -1.13
N LYS A 112 -9.00 -7.93 -1.27
CA LYS A 112 -10.01 -6.91 -0.95
C LYS A 112 -10.10 -6.64 0.55
N ARG A 113 -10.56 -5.43 0.88
CA ARG A 113 -10.92 -5.06 2.25
C ARG A 113 -12.07 -5.94 2.76
N ARG A 114 -11.89 -6.54 3.92
CA ARG A 114 -12.94 -7.32 4.60
C ARG A 114 -13.87 -6.44 5.42
N HIS A 115 -13.34 -5.35 5.99
CA HIS A 115 -14.09 -4.41 6.83
C HIS A 115 -13.78 -2.96 6.43
N PRO A 116 -14.67 -1.99 6.75
CA PRO A 116 -14.47 -0.58 6.42
C PRO A 116 -13.19 0.05 6.99
N LEU A 117 -12.68 -0.48 8.10
CA LEU A 117 -11.46 -0.01 8.77
C LEU A 117 -10.22 -0.85 8.44
N ASP A 118 -10.36 -1.86 7.58
CA ASP A 118 -9.25 -2.69 7.13
C ASP A 118 -8.68 -2.17 5.81
N ASP A 119 -7.40 -2.41 5.57
CA ASP A 119 -6.79 -2.19 4.27
C ASP A 119 -6.83 -3.46 3.44
N GLY A 120 -7.11 -3.31 2.14
CA GLY A 120 -6.75 -4.31 1.16
C GLY A 120 -5.21 -4.45 1.09
N ARG A 121 -4.75 -5.50 0.46
CA ARG A 121 -3.32 -5.75 0.27
C ARG A 121 -3.04 -6.21 -1.14
N ILE A 122 -1.91 -5.78 -1.68
CA ILE A 122 -1.36 -6.36 -2.89
C ILE A 122 -0.21 -7.24 -2.44
N ALA A 123 -0.34 -8.54 -2.69
CA ALA A 123 0.66 -9.56 -2.38
C ALA A 123 1.30 -10.04 -3.68
N VAL A 124 2.63 -10.00 -3.76
CA VAL A 124 3.40 -10.45 -4.91
C VAL A 124 4.08 -11.77 -4.53
N HIS A 125 3.67 -12.85 -5.15
CA HIS A 125 4.24 -14.17 -4.96
C HIS A 125 5.37 -14.37 -5.96
N LEU A 126 6.55 -14.74 -5.48
CA LEU A 126 7.73 -14.97 -6.30
C LEU A 126 7.86 -16.46 -6.63
N LEU A 127 8.35 -16.77 -7.82
CA LEU A 127 8.74 -18.13 -8.21
C LEU A 127 9.82 -18.70 -7.28
N ASP A 128 10.80 -17.88 -6.92
CA ASP A 128 11.83 -18.21 -5.92
C ASP A 128 12.04 -17.03 -4.96
N PRO A 129 11.43 -17.06 -3.77
CA PRO A 129 11.61 -16.00 -2.78
C PRO A 129 12.95 -16.05 -2.03
N GLY A 130 13.70 -17.15 -2.12
CA GLY A 130 14.91 -17.40 -1.33
C GLY A 130 15.96 -16.30 -1.48
N PRO A 131 16.45 -16.01 -2.69
CA PRO A 131 17.47 -14.97 -2.91
C PRO A 131 17.03 -13.59 -2.44
N THR A 132 15.78 -13.20 -2.74
CA THR A 132 15.23 -11.91 -2.34
C THR A 132 15.17 -11.77 -0.82
N LEU A 133 14.70 -12.79 -0.11
CA LEU A 133 14.62 -12.78 1.35
C LEU A 133 16.02 -12.81 2.00
N ALA A 134 16.98 -13.51 1.41
CA ALA A 134 18.34 -13.58 1.91
C ALA A 134 19.05 -12.21 1.84
N ALA A 135 18.77 -11.43 0.81
CA ALA A 135 19.34 -10.10 0.61
C ALA A 135 18.72 -9.01 1.50
N MET A 136 17.56 -9.27 2.14
CA MET A 136 16.89 -8.27 2.98
C MET A 136 17.62 -8.01 4.30
N PRO A 137 17.74 -6.73 4.73
CA PRO A 137 18.14 -6.38 6.09
C PRO A 137 17.21 -7.00 7.15
N GLY A 138 17.73 -7.24 8.35
CA GLY A 138 16.96 -7.93 9.41
C GLY A 138 15.66 -7.23 9.83
N THR A 139 15.62 -5.89 9.79
CA THR A 139 14.41 -5.09 10.04
C THR A 139 13.36 -5.30 8.96
N THR A 140 13.75 -5.24 7.71
CA THR A 140 12.88 -5.48 6.54
C THR A 140 12.38 -6.91 6.50
N ARG A 141 13.23 -7.88 6.88
CA ARG A 141 12.86 -9.30 6.98
C ARG A 141 11.73 -9.53 8.00
N LYS A 142 11.75 -8.86 9.16
CA LYS A 142 10.65 -8.94 10.14
C LYS A 142 9.32 -8.48 9.54
N THR A 143 9.33 -7.40 8.76
CA THR A 143 8.14 -6.91 8.06
C THR A 143 7.68 -7.89 6.98
N ALA A 144 8.62 -8.46 6.22
CA ALA A 144 8.34 -9.49 5.23
C ALA A 144 7.73 -10.76 5.85
N ASP A 145 8.22 -11.19 7.02
CA ASP A 145 7.66 -12.32 7.77
C ASP A 145 6.25 -12.02 8.29
N ALA A 146 5.98 -10.80 8.76
CA ALA A 146 4.64 -10.38 9.14
C ALA A 146 3.68 -10.37 7.94
N ASN A 147 4.12 -9.85 6.81
CA ASN A 147 3.35 -9.89 5.55
C ASN A 147 3.01 -11.32 5.15
N ARG A 148 3.99 -12.23 5.20
CA ARG A 148 3.79 -13.65 4.85
C ARG A 148 2.73 -14.32 5.72
N ARG A 149 2.66 -14.00 7.02
CA ARG A 149 1.63 -14.51 7.92
C ARG A 149 0.22 -13.99 7.59
N LEU A 150 0.15 -12.75 7.07
CA LEU A 150 -1.13 -12.09 6.78
C LEU A 150 -1.67 -12.38 5.37
N THR A 151 -0.79 -12.57 4.39
CA THR A 151 -1.15 -12.61 2.97
C THR A 151 -0.64 -13.85 2.23
N GLY A 152 0.16 -14.68 2.89
CA GLY A 152 0.88 -15.80 2.25
C GLY A 152 2.14 -15.36 1.50
N SER A 153 2.34 -14.06 1.23
CA SER A 153 3.51 -13.52 0.56
C SER A 153 4.32 -12.60 1.45
N SER A 154 5.65 -12.69 1.37
CA SER A 154 6.58 -11.78 2.04
C SER A 154 6.58 -10.38 1.43
N LEU A 155 6.23 -10.25 0.15
CA LEU A 155 6.14 -9.01 -0.58
C LEU A 155 4.68 -8.57 -0.64
N ALA A 156 4.26 -7.74 0.30
CA ALA A 156 2.91 -7.20 0.32
C ALA A 156 2.90 -5.75 0.78
N VAL A 157 2.03 -4.95 0.16
CA VAL A 157 1.79 -3.56 0.54
C VAL A 157 0.30 -3.33 0.78
N PRO A 158 -0.07 -2.50 1.76
CA PRO A 158 -1.47 -2.11 1.97
C PRO A 158 -1.95 -1.16 0.88
N PHE A 159 -3.24 -1.19 0.58
CA PHE A 159 -3.91 -0.20 -0.27
C PHE A 159 -5.39 -0.05 0.13
N GLY A 160 -6.01 1.07 -0.26
CA GLY A 160 -7.43 1.31 -0.03
C GLY A 160 -7.71 2.39 1.00
N LEU A 161 -7.75 2.08 2.31
CA LEU A 161 -7.99 3.10 3.34
C LEU A 161 -6.80 4.06 3.48
N THR A 162 -5.62 3.49 3.63
CA THR A 162 -4.37 4.21 3.89
C THR A 162 -3.57 4.51 2.63
N ALA A 163 -3.94 3.96 1.49
CA ALA A 163 -3.30 4.19 0.20
C ALA A 163 -4.32 4.34 -0.94
N ARG A 164 -3.96 5.07 -1.99
CA ARG A 164 -4.72 5.22 -3.23
C ARG A 164 -3.97 4.51 -4.37
N PRO A 165 -4.62 4.03 -5.38
CA PRO A 165 -5.98 4.19 -5.89
C PRO A 165 -7.01 3.15 -5.36
N SER A 166 -8.21 3.09 -6.00
CA SER A 166 -9.27 2.13 -5.67
C SER A 166 -8.95 0.71 -6.15
N ASN A 167 -9.63 -0.30 -5.58
CA ASN A 167 -9.44 -1.72 -5.95
C ASN A 167 -9.52 -1.99 -7.46
N GLY A 168 -10.56 -1.49 -8.12
CA GLY A 168 -10.77 -1.74 -9.55
C GLY A 168 -9.67 -1.15 -10.42
N GLU A 169 -9.20 0.05 -10.10
CA GLU A 169 -8.09 0.70 -10.80
C GLU A 169 -6.78 -0.07 -10.63
N VAL A 170 -6.52 -0.60 -9.42
CA VAL A 170 -5.33 -1.42 -9.13
C VAL A 170 -5.32 -2.68 -9.97
N VAL A 171 -6.43 -3.45 -9.94
CA VAL A 171 -6.54 -4.71 -10.67
C VAL A 171 -6.38 -4.49 -12.17
N GLN A 172 -7.08 -3.49 -12.71
CA GLN A 172 -7.02 -3.16 -14.14
C GLN A 172 -5.61 -2.72 -14.56
N ALA A 173 -4.95 -1.86 -13.79
CA ALA A 173 -3.60 -1.40 -14.10
C ALA A 173 -2.58 -2.54 -14.05
N LEU A 174 -2.66 -3.39 -13.02
CA LEU A 174 -1.77 -4.55 -12.90
C LEU A 174 -1.98 -5.56 -14.03
N HIS A 175 -3.23 -5.82 -14.44
CA HIS A 175 -3.51 -6.68 -15.61
C HIS A 175 -2.89 -6.12 -16.90
N MET A 176 -3.03 -4.81 -17.14
CA MET A 176 -2.45 -4.18 -18.33
C MET A 176 -0.92 -4.22 -18.33
N LEU A 177 -0.28 -3.99 -17.17
CA LEU A 177 1.18 -3.97 -17.07
C LEU A 177 1.79 -5.38 -17.04
N ALA A 178 1.10 -6.34 -16.43
CA ALA A 178 1.53 -7.74 -16.44
C ALA A 178 1.49 -8.36 -17.84
N ASP A 179 0.60 -7.90 -18.71
CA ASP A 179 0.49 -8.30 -20.12
C ASP A 179 0.64 -9.82 -20.33
N ALA A 180 -0.17 -10.61 -19.63
CA ALA A 180 -0.13 -12.08 -19.59
C ALA A 180 1.18 -12.74 -19.13
N ARG A 181 2.17 -11.95 -18.66
CA ARG A 181 3.45 -12.48 -18.14
C ARG A 181 3.29 -13.11 -16.77
N CYS A 182 2.37 -12.63 -15.95
CA CYS A 182 2.00 -13.26 -14.70
C CYS A 182 0.49 -13.11 -14.44
N PRO A 183 -0.15 -14.08 -13.75
CA PRO A 183 -1.56 -13.97 -13.38
C PRO A 183 -1.75 -12.92 -12.29
N VAL A 184 -2.78 -12.07 -12.47
CA VAL A 184 -3.26 -11.15 -11.44
C VAL A 184 -4.62 -11.66 -10.96
N ARG A 185 -4.72 -11.98 -9.68
CA ARG A 185 -5.94 -12.52 -9.08
C ARG A 185 -6.52 -11.58 -8.04
N GLU A 186 -7.83 -11.50 -8.01
CA GLU A 186 -8.56 -10.80 -6.96
C GLU A 186 -9.13 -11.80 -5.96
N GLN A 187 -8.85 -11.59 -4.66
CA GLN A 187 -9.37 -12.42 -3.58
C GLN A 187 -10.20 -11.58 -2.60
N LEU A 188 -11.28 -12.18 -2.11
CA LEU A 188 -12.19 -11.60 -1.12
C LEU A 188 -11.66 -11.78 0.32
#